data_6b211d8fd39d5a4c1c81de27deac642c
#
_entry.id   6b211d8fd39d5a4c1c81de27deac642c
#
_cell.length_a   1.000
_cell.length_b   1.000
_cell.length_c   1.000
_cell.angle_alpha   90.00
_cell.angle_beta   90.00
_cell.angle_gamma   90.00
#
_symmetry.space_group_name_H-M   'P 1'
#
loop_
_entity.id
_entity.type
_entity.pdbx_description
1 polymer ?
#
loop_
_entity_poly.entity_id
_entity_poly.type
_entity_poly.pdbx_seq_one_letter_code
_entity_poly.pdbx_strand_id
1 'polypeptide(L)'
;MASPEPSPLTPFEEAMQLFNLITPFSQETLTQRYEEARRTWYPSRYAGLTNNPGKYMEMYKKGEAKTKEIQAAYQLLLTYLNTQQDT
;
A
#
# COMPACT_ATOMS: atom_id res chain seq x y z
N MET A 1 -31.67 16.08 -5.67
CA MET A 1 -31.23 14.83 -5.39
C MET A 1 -29.71 14.74 -5.34
N ALA A 2 -29.28 14.08 -4.39
CA ALA A 2 -27.88 14.03 -4.21
C ALA A 2 -27.22 13.44 -5.44
N SER A 3 -26.23 14.10 -5.85
CA SER A 3 -25.48 13.59 -6.93
C SER A 3 -24.90 12.26 -6.51
N PRO A 4 -24.84 11.35 -7.43
CA PRO A 4 -24.20 10.07 -7.15
C PRO A 4 -22.72 10.24 -7.19
N GLU A 5 -22.22 11.17 -6.42
CA GLU A 5 -20.79 11.18 -6.26
C GLU A 5 -20.37 9.83 -5.77
N PRO A 6 -19.44 9.18 -6.45
CA PRO A 6 -18.97 7.91 -5.95
C PRO A 6 -18.45 8.15 -4.55
N SER A 7 -18.97 7.40 -3.62
CA SER A 7 -18.45 7.45 -2.27
C SER A 7 -16.96 7.23 -2.32
N PRO A 8 -16.20 8.00 -1.56
CA PRO A 8 -14.78 7.68 -1.48
C PRO A 8 -14.62 6.26 -0.97
N LEU A 9 -13.59 5.60 -1.46
CA LEU A 9 -13.32 4.25 -1.02
C LEU A 9 -13.08 4.24 0.48
N THR A 10 -13.55 3.18 1.14
CA THR A 10 -13.20 3.00 2.54
C THR A 10 -11.72 2.70 2.64
N PRO A 11 -11.12 2.93 3.81
CA PRO A 11 -9.71 2.55 3.99
C PRO A 11 -9.45 1.09 3.66
N PHE A 12 -10.41 0.22 3.96
CA PHE A 12 -10.27 -1.20 3.61
C PHE A 12 -10.19 -1.39 2.11
N GLU A 13 -11.09 -0.75 1.37
CA GLU A 13 -11.10 -0.87 -0.08
C GLU A 13 -9.84 -0.30 -0.71
N GLU A 14 -9.37 0.82 -0.18
CA GLU A 14 -8.13 1.41 -0.67
C GLU A 14 -6.95 0.47 -0.46
N ALA A 15 -6.90 -0.16 0.71
CA ALA A 15 -5.84 -1.11 1.01
C ALA A 15 -5.89 -2.30 0.07
N MET A 16 -7.10 -2.80 -0.20
CA MET A 16 -7.27 -3.91 -1.12
C MET A 16 -6.76 -3.56 -2.51
N GLN A 17 -7.08 -2.37 -2.98
CA GLN A 17 -6.63 -1.93 -4.29
C GLN A 17 -5.12 -1.74 -4.33
N LEU A 18 -4.56 -1.20 -3.27
CA LEU A 18 -3.13 -0.96 -3.19
C LEU A 18 -2.33 -2.25 -3.39
N PHE A 19 -2.81 -3.34 -2.80
CA PHE A 19 -2.15 -4.63 -2.91
C PHE A 19 -2.74 -5.51 -4.00
N ASN A 20 -3.71 -4.99 -4.74
CA ASN A 20 -4.37 -5.76 -5.80
C ASN A 20 -4.93 -7.08 -5.27
N LEU A 21 -5.59 -7.00 -4.13
CA LEU A 21 -6.17 -8.17 -3.47
C LEU A 21 -7.67 -8.24 -3.74
N ILE A 22 -8.20 -9.46 -3.66
CA ILE A 22 -9.64 -9.70 -3.69
C ILE A 22 -9.98 -10.59 -2.51
N THR A 23 -11.17 -10.42 -1.97
CA THR A 23 -11.61 -11.26 -0.85
C THR A 23 -12.21 -12.56 -1.39
N PRO A 24 -12.04 -13.66 -0.67
CA PRO A 24 -11.19 -13.79 0.51
C PRO A 24 -9.72 -13.89 0.16
N PHE A 25 -8.86 -13.47 1.04
CA PHE A 25 -7.43 -13.61 0.85
C PHE A 25 -6.81 -14.15 2.15
N SER A 26 -5.66 -14.81 2.01
CA SER A 26 -4.97 -15.36 3.18
C SER A 26 -3.92 -14.38 3.68
N GLN A 27 -3.48 -14.58 4.92
CA GLN A 27 -2.40 -13.77 5.46
C GLN A 27 -1.13 -13.94 4.63
N GLU A 28 -0.91 -15.15 4.12
CA GLU A 28 0.25 -15.41 3.27
C GLU A 28 0.23 -14.56 2.02
N THR A 29 -0.92 -14.50 1.34
CA THR A 29 -1.07 -13.69 0.15
C THR A 29 -0.86 -12.21 0.48
N LEU A 30 -1.45 -11.76 1.58
CA LEU A 30 -1.30 -10.38 2.01
C LEU A 30 0.17 -10.05 2.25
N THR A 31 0.88 -10.92 2.94
CA THR A 31 2.29 -10.69 3.24
C THR A 31 3.13 -10.64 1.96
N GLN A 32 2.84 -11.52 1.01
CA GLN A 32 3.54 -11.51 -0.27
C GLN A 32 3.34 -10.18 -1.00
N ARG A 33 2.09 -9.72 -1.06
CA ARG A 33 1.79 -8.46 -1.73
C ARG A 33 2.43 -7.27 -1.02
N TYR A 34 2.44 -7.32 0.30
CA TYR A 34 3.07 -6.27 1.09
C TYR A 34 4.56 -6.19 0.78
N GLU A 35 5.24 -7.33 0.75
CA GLU A 35 6.68 -7.35 0.47
C GLU A 35 6.98 -6.89 -0.96
N GLU A 36 6.15 -7.28 -1.92
CA GLU A 36 6.30 -6.81 -3.29
C GLU A 36 6.16 -5.31 -3.38
N ALA A 37 5.14 -4.76 -2.70
CA ALA A 37 4.92 -3.32 -2.71
C ALA A 37 6.08 -2.58 -2.05
N ARG A 38 6.55 -3.09 -0.92
CA ARG A 38 7.70 -2.50 -0.25
C ARG A 38 8.93 -2.47 -1.15
N ARG A 39 9.16 -3.57 -1.83
CA ARG A 39 10.31 -3.69 -2.72
C ARG A 39 10.24 -2.69 -3.85
N THR A 40 9.04 -2.49 -4.39
CA THR A 40 8.82 -1.55 -5.48
C THR A 40 9.14 -0.12 -5.06
N TRP A 41 8.81 0.25 -3.83
CA TRP A 41 8.95 1.62 -3.37
C TRP A 41 10.12 1.83 -2.41
N TYR A 42 11.00 0.85 -2.32
CA TYR A 42 12.14 0.96 -1.42
C TYR A 42 13.13 1.98 -1.96
N PRO A 43 13.61 2.89 -1.10
CA PRO A 43 14.46 4.00 -1.58
C PRO A 43 15.71 3.57 -2.32
N SER A 44 16.25 2.40 -2.03
CA SER A 44 17.46 1.94 -2.71
C SER A 44 17.27 1.79 -4.21
N ARG A 45 16.03 1.69 -4.69
CA ARG A 45 15.78 1.61 -6.13
C ARG A 45 16.15 2.90 -6.84
N TYR A 46 16.24 3.99 -6.10
CA TYR A 46 16.50 5.30 -6.70
C TYR A 46 17.96 5.69 -6.62
N ALA A 47 18.81 4.79 -6.16
CA ALA A 47 20.22 5.08 -6.03
C ALA A 47 20.87 5.46 -7.36
N GLY A 48 20.33 4.94 -8.46
CA GLY A 48 20.84 5.26 -9.78
C GLY A 48 20.55 6.69 -10.23
N LEU A 49 19.73 7.42 -9.48
CA LEU A 49 19.37 8.79 -9.83
C LEU A 49 20.27 9.81 -9.18
N THR A 50 21.41 9.39 -8.64
CA THR A 50 22.32 10.30 -7.93
C THR A 50 22.89 11.37 -8.85
N ASN A 51 22.86 11.17 -10.17
CA ASN A 51 23.33 12.18 -11.11
C ASN A 51 22.37 13.36 -11.23
N ASN A 52 21.18 13.24 -10.66
CA ASN A 52 20.19 14.32 -10.67
C ASN A 52 19.60 14.44 -9.28
N PRO A 53 20.26 15.20 -8.39
CA PRO A 53 19.83 15.27 -6.98
C PRO A 53 18.39 15.70 -6.80
N GLY A 54 17.90 16.64 -7.61
CA GLY A 54 16.53 17.09 -7.50
C GLY A 54 15.54 15.98 -7.76
N LYS A 55 15.78 15.22 -8.81
CA LYS A 55 14.90 14.11 -9.16
C LYS A 55 15.00 12.99 -8.13
N TYR A 56 16.21 12.72 -7.65
CA TYR A 56 16.41 11.72 -6.61
C TYR A 56 15.61 12.06 -5.36
N MET A 57 15.69 13.30 -4.91
CA MET A 57 14.94 13.72 -3.71
C MET A 57 13.44 13.62 -3.92
N GLU A 58 12.97 13.98 -5.10
CA GLU A 58 11.57 13.90 -5.44
C GLU A 58 11.08 12.44 -5.35
N MET A 59 11.83 11.54 -5.97
CA MET A 59 11.47 10.11 -5.95
C MET A 59 11.60 9.53 -4.55
N TYR A 60 12.60 9.97 -3.80
CA TYR A 60 12.76 9.51 -2.43
C TYR A 60 11.55 9.88 -1.57
N LYS A 61 11.09 11.12 -1.70
CA LYS A 61 9.92 11.56 -0.94
C LYS A 61 8.67 10.80 -1.33
N LYS A 62 8.50 10.53 -2.62
CA LYS A 62 7.37 9.72 -3.08
C LYS A 62 7.44 8.31 -2.51
N GLY A 63 8.62 7.70 -2.53
CA GLY A 63 8.81 6.37 -2.01
C GLY A 63 8.53 6.30 -0.51
N GLU A 64 8.97 7.33 0.22
CA GLU A 64 8.73 7.39 1.65
C GLU A 64 7.23 7.47 1.97
N ALA A 65 6.52 8.34 1.24
CA ALA A 65 5.08 8.46 1.43
C ALA A 65 4.37 7.15 1.09
N LYS A 66 4.77 6.51 0.00
CA LYS A 66 4.18 5.23 -0.39
C LYS A 66 4.49 4.14 0.62
N THR A 67 5.70 4.13 1.18
CA THR A 67 6.06 3.14 2.19
C THR A 67 5.14 3.26 3.42
N LYS A 68 4.88 4.48 3.85
CA LYS A 68 3.97 4.70 4.99
C LYS A 68 2.56 4.22 4.66
N GLU A 69 2.10 4.53 3.46
CA GLU A 69 0.78 4.10 3.00
C GLU A 69 0.69 2.58 2.95
N ILE A 70 1.72 1.94 2.44
CA ILE A 70 1.77 0.48 2.36
C ILE A 70 1.74 -0.14 3.75
N GLN A 71 2.49 0.41 4.69
CA GLN A 71 2.49 -0.12 6.05
C GLN A 71 1.13 0.03 6.72
N ALA A 72 0.50 1.18 6.55
CA ALA A 72 -0.82 1.41 7.14
C ALA A 72 -1.85 0.46 6.55
N ALA A 73 -1.80 0.26 5.23
CA ALA A 73 -2.71 -0.66 4.56
C ALA A 73 -2.50 -2.08 5.03
N TYR A 74 -1.25 -2.49 5.18
CA TYR A 74 -0.94 -3.84 5.65
C TYR A 74 -1.50 -4.07 7.05
N GLN A 75 -1.29 -3.12 7.96
CA GLN A 75 -1.81 -3.24 9.32
C GLN A 75 -3.32 -3.33 9.33
N LEU A 76 -3.97 -2.53 8.51
CA LEU A 76 -5.42 -2.53 8.43
C LEU A 76 -5.95 -3.90 7.98
N LEU A 77 -5.36 -4.45 6.93
CA LEU A 77 -5.79 -5.74 6.40
C LEU A 77 -5.43 -6.89 7.35
N LEU A 78 -4.31 -6.76 8.05
CA LEU A 78 -3.93 -7.75 9.03
C LEU A 78 -4.93 -7.78 10.19
N THR A 79 -5.35 -6.61 10.64
CA THR A 79 -6.38 -6.51 11.67
C THR A 79 -7.69 -7.14 11.20
N TYR A 80 -8.04 -6.90 9.93
CA TYR A 80 -9.24 -7.50 9.35
C TYR A 80 -9.17 -9.03 9.41
N LEU A 81 -8.03 -9.60 9.02
CA LEU A 81 -7.87 -11.05 9.04
C LEU A 81 -7.93 -11.60 10.46
N ASN A 82 -7.32 -10.92 11.40
CA ASN A 82 -7.36 -11.35 12.80
C ASN A 82 -8.78 -11.34 13.34
N THR A 83 -9.56 -10.33 12.96
CA THR A 83 -10.95 -10.25 13.36
C THR A 83 -11.76 -11.40 12.77
N GLN A 84 -11.48 -11.75 11.53
CA GLN A 84 -12.17 -12.86 10.88
C GLN A 84 -11.84 -14.20 11.55
N GLN A 85 -10.60 -14.35 11.98
CA GLN A 85 -10.18 -15.59 12.61
C GLN A 85 -10.71 -15.77 14.02
N ASP A 86 -11.13 -14.67 14.62
CA ASP A 86 -11.53 -14.65 16.01
C ASP A 86 -12.96 -15.11 16.22
N THR A 87 -13.63 -15.52 15.18
CA THR A 87 -15.01 -16.03 15.32
C THR A 87 -15.09 -17.55 15.30
#